data_9e0237a1e03192b8b1c84e05e5034a2f
#
_entry.id   9e0237a1e03192b8b1c84e05e5034a2f
#
_cell.length_a   1.000
_cell.length_b   1.000
_cell.length_c   1.000
_cell.angle_alpha   90.00
_cell.angle_beta   90.00
_cell.angle_gamma   90.00
#
_symmetry.space_group_name_H-M   'P 1'
#
loop_
_entity.id
_entity.type
_entity.pdbx_description
1 polymer ?
#
loop_
_entity_poly.entity_id
_entity_poly.type
_entity_poly.pdbx_seq_one_letter_code
_entity_poly.pdbx_strand_id
1 'polypeptide(L)'
;MNTFLLTATLGDKIDKLFYNFDLFVFGLFGHINNSFFTQVAKFFTTFGDEKFVIPILILGIVLCFFKKSRKYGFSLLFAIIIGTLFTNVIFKPMFLRIRPYNTLQNVSEYMTWYNAAGRLSESDYSFPSGH
;
A
#
# COMPACT_ATOMS: atom_id res chain seq x y z
N MET A 1 4.74 -35.48 16.57
CA MET A 1 3.58 -34.99 15.80
C MET A 1 3.19 -33.66 16.41
N ASN A 2 3.87 -32.59 15.96
CA ASN A 2 3.68 -31.22 16.52
C ASN A 2 2.58 -30.54 15.72
N THR A 3 1.40 -30.50 16.29
CA THR A 3 0.30 -29.66 15.84
C THR A 3 0.68 -28.20 16.11
N PHE A 4 1.30 -27.57 15.14
CA PHE A 4 1.44 -26.13 15.10
C PHE A 4 0.01 -25.57 14.92
N LEU A 5 -0.62 -25.22 16.02
CA LEU A 5 -1.84 -24.40 16.02
C LEU A 5 -1.43 -23.05 15.46
N LEU A 6 -1.53 -22.90 14.13
CA LEU A 6 -1.48 -21.64 13.43
C LEU A 6 -2.62 -20.78 13.98
N THR A 7 -2.35 -20.01 15.01
CA THR A 7 -3.25 -18.94 15.43
C THR A 7 -3.41 -18.02 14.25
N ALA A 8 -4.60 -18.02 13.64
CA ALA A 8 -4.93 -17.17 12.52
C ALA A 8 -4.59 -15.73 12.89
N THR A 9 -3.75 -15.08 12.06
CA THR A 9 -3.37 -13.68 12.26
C THR A 9 -4.60 -12.78 12.10
N LEU A 10 -4.51 -11.54 12.55
CA LEU A 10 -5.57 -10.55 12.32
C LEU A 10 -5.79 -10.36 10.79
N GLY A 11 -4.71 -10.41 9.99
CA GLY A 11 -4.76 -10.36 8.55
C GLY A 11 -5.58 -11.51 7.95
N ASP A 12 -5.37 -12.75 8.40
CA ASP A 12 -6.12 -13.91 7.92
C ASP A 12 -7.62 -13.80 8.21
N LYS A 13 -7.99 -13.23 9.35
CA LYS A 13 -9.40 -12.97 9.70
C LYS A 13 -10.02 -11.90 8.80
N ILE A 14 -9.28 -10.84 8.52
CA ILE A 14 -9.70 -9.77 7.61
C ILE A 14 -9.84 -10.32 6.19
N ASP A 15 -8.88 -11.09 5.71
CA ASP A 15 -8.93 -11.70 4.38
C ASP A 15 -10.13 -12.62 4.22
N LYS A 16 -10.46 -13.44 5.23
CA LYS A 16 -11.66 -14.26 5.23
C LYS A 16 -12.96 -13.44 5.20
N LEU A 17 -13.01 -12.37 5.99
CA LEU A 17 -14.21 -11.53 6.10
C LEU A 17 -14.48 -10.77 4.80
N PHE A 18 -13.43 -10.26 4.17
CA PHE A 18 -13.54 -9.41 2.99
C PHE A 18 -13.29 -10.14 1.67
N TYR A 19 -13.04 -11.46 1.68
CA TYR A 19 -12.69 -12.22 0.49
C TYR A 19 -13.62 -12.01 -0.71
N ASN A 20 -14.94 -12.13 -0.50
CA ASN A 20 -15.91 -11.95 -1.57
C ASN A 20 -16.01 -10.49 -2.03
N PHE A 21 -15.83 -9.54 -1.10
CA PHE A 21 -15.81 -8.11 -1.41
C PHE A 21 -14.56 -7.76 -2.22
N ASP A 22 -13.40 -8.27 -1.83
CA ASP A 22 -12.14 -8.08 -2.57
C ASP A 22 -12.26 -8.63 -4.00
N LEU A 23 -12.78 -9.85 -4.18
CA LEU A 23 -13.00 -10.42 -5.51
C LEU A 23 -13.96 -9.59 -6.35
N PHE A 24 -15.05 -9.09 -5.76
CA PHE A 24 -15.98 -8.21 -6.46
C PHE A 24 -15.30 -6.92 -6.92
N VAL A 25 -14.54 -6.27 -6.03
CA VAL A 25 -13.83 -5.03 -6.34
C VAL A 25 -12.75 -5.26 -7.40
N PHE A 26 -11.95 -6.32 -7.28
CA PHE A 26 -10.95 -6.66 -8.29
C PHE A 26 -11.59 -7.00 -9.63
N GLY A 27 -12.73 -7.71 -9.64
CA GLY A 27 -13.51 -7.97 -10.84
C GLY A 27 -13.97 -6.68 -11.51
N LEU A 28 -14.52 -5.75 -10.74
CA LEU A 28 -14.95 -4.45 -11.26
C LEU A 28 -13.79 -3.68 -11.91
N PHE A 29 -12.66 -3.57 -11.21
CA PHE A 29 -11.49 -2.88 -11.74
C PHE A 29 -10.85 -3.63 -12.91
N GLY A 30 -10.87 -4.96 -12.91
CA GLY A 30 -10.40 -5.78 -14.03
C GLY A 30 -11.18 -5.52 -15.32
N HIS A 31 -12.49 -5.40 -15.24
CA HIS A 31 -13.35 -5.10 -16.41
C HIS A 31 -13.18 -3.67 -16.94
N ILE A 32 -12.92 -2.71 -16.05
CA ILE A 32 -12.69 -1.31 -16.43
C ILE A 32 -11.25 -1.11 -16.91
N ASN A 33 -10.37 -2.08 -16.68
CA ASN A 33 -8.96 -1.96 -16.99
C ASN A 33 -8.73 -1.77 -18.49
N ASN A 34 -8.25 -0.59 -18.85
CA ASN A 34 -7.76 -0.28 -20.20
C ASN A 34 -6.45 0.54 -20.08
N SER A 35 -5.79 0.75 -21.21
CA SER A 35 -4.51 1.45 -21.26
C SER A 35 -4.56 2.85 -20.60
N PHE A 36 -5.64 3.58 -20.78
CA PHE A 36 -5.81 4.92 -20.22
C PHE A 36 -5.91 4.86 -18.68
N PHE A 37 -6.84 4.06 -18.14
CA PHE A 37 -6.99 3.95 -16.68
C PHE A 37 -5.76 3.37 -16.00
N THR A 38 -5.07 2.43 -16.66
CA THR A 38 -3.79 1.90 -16.16
C THR A 38 -2.73 2.99 -16.05
N GLN A 39 -2.62 3.88 -17.04
CA GLN A 39 -1.67 5.00 -16.98
C GLN A 39 -2.03 6.01 -15.88
N VAL A 40 -3.32 6.33 -15.75
CA VAL A 40 -3.81 7.21 -14.69
C VAL A 40 -3.52 6.62 -13.32
N ALA A 41 -3.81 5.34 -13.11
CA ALA A 41 -3.51 4.65 -11.85
C ALA A 41 -2.01 4.64 -11.54
N LYS A 42 -1.15 4.32 -12.53
CA LYS A 42 0.30 4.38 -12.39
C LYS A 42 0.80 5.78 -12.03
N PHE A 43 0.24 6.81 -12.65
CA PHE A 43 0.57 8.20 -12.33
C PHE A 43 0.27 8.52 -10.85
N PHE A 44 -0.93 8.19 -10.37
CA PHE A 44 -1.26 8.44 -8.96
C PHE A 44 -0.46 7.57 -7.99
N THR A 45 -0.19 6.31 -8.33
CA THR A 45 0.64 5.41 -7.51
C THR A 45 2.05 5.96 -7.32
N THR A 46 2.59 6.66 -8.32
CA THR A 46 3.94 7.25 -8.25
C THR A 46 4.09 8.27 -7.10
N PHE A 47 3.00 8.92 -6.68
CA PHE A 47 3.05 9.84 -5.53
C PHE A 47 3.33 9.14 -4.19
N GLY A 48 3.05 7.84 -4.09
CA GLY A 48 3.40 7.01 -2.93
C GLY A 48 4.84 6.48 -2.93
N ASP A 49 5.55 6.62 -4.05
CA ASP A 49 6.92 6.14 -4.18
C ASP A 49 7.91 6.99 -3.38
N GLU A 50 8.98 6.37 -2.89
CA GLU A 50 10.09 7.04 -2.21
C GLU A 50 10.67 8.19 -3.03
N LYS A 51 10.67 8.07 -4.37
CA LYS A 51 11.14 9.10 -5.30
C LYS A 51 10.39 10.43 -5.16
N PHE A 52 9.13 10.40 -4.72
CA PHE A 52 8.33 11.59 -4.44
C PHE A 52 8.44 12.04 -2.99
N VAL A 53 8.50 11.10 -2.06
CA VAL A 53 8.58 11.40 -0.62
C VAL A 53 9.91 12.06 -0.27
N ILE A 54 11.02 11.61 -0.85
CA ILE A 54 12.35 12.17 -0.59
C ILE A 54 12.45 13.66 -0.92
N PRO A 55 12.05 14.14 -2.12
CA PRO A 55 12.04 15.57 -2.42
C PRO A 55 11.16 16.40 -1.48
N ILE A 56 10.00 15.88 -1.08
CA ILE A 56 9.11 16.55 -0.14
C ILE A 56 9.76 16.66 1.25
N LEU A 57 10.46 15.62 1.69
CA LEU A 57 11.21 15.62 2.95
C LEU A 57 12.34 16.66 2.90
N ILE A 58 13.09 16.71 1.80
CA ILE A 58 14.15 17.71 1.59
C ILE A 58 13.54 19.14 1.63
N LEU A 59 12.41 19.34 0.95
CA LEU A 59 11.69 20.63 1.00
C LEU A 59 11.30 21.00 2.43
N GLY A 60 10.79 20.06 3.21
CA GLY A 60 10.47 20.27 4.62
C GLY A 60 11.68 20.73 5.43
N ILE A 61 12.83 20.07 5.23
CA ILE A 61 14.10 20.45 5.89
C ILE A 61 14.51 21.86 5.46
N VAL A 62 14.50 22.16 4.17
CA VAL A 62 14.87 23.49 3.66
C VAL A 62 13.97 24.58 4.24
N LEU A 63 12.66 24.37 4.32
CA LEU A 63 11.71 25.31 4.90
C LEU A 63 12.00 25.61 6.38
N CYS A 64 12.60 24.68 7.12
CA CYS A 64 12.97 24.90 8.53
C CYS A 64 14.07 25.94 8.71
N PHE A 65 14.93 26.16 7.71
CA PHE A 65 16.00 27.17 7.79
C PHE A 65 15.49 28.61 7.61
N PHE A 66 14.32 28.81 7.01
CA PHE A 66 13.77 30.14 6.80
C PHE A 66 12.81 30.53 7.93
N LYS A 67 13.09 31.60 8.67
CA LYS A 67 12.29 32.09 9.82
C LYS A 67 10.79 32.22 9.49
N LYS A 68 10.42 32.65 8.29
CA LYS A 68 9.04 32.87 7.85
C LYS A 68 8.29 31.55 7.56
N SER A 69 8.99 30.53 7.07
CA SER A 69 8.40 29.23 6.62
C SER A 69 8.62 28.09 7.61
N ARG A 70 9.39 28.31 8.66
CA ARG A 70 9.83 27.29 9.63
C ARG A 70 8.70 26.46 10.21
N LYS A 71 7.57 27.08 10.54
CA LYS A 71 6.39 26.39 11.07
C LYS A 71 5.83 25.35 10.08
N TYR A 72 5.84 25.68 8.79
CA TYR A 72 5.36 24.75 7.74
C TYR A 72 6.34 23.61 7.52
N GLY A 73 7.65 23.89 7.57
CA GLY A 73 8.69 22.86 7.52
C GLY A 73 8.55 21.84 8.64
N PHE A 74 8.43 22.31 9.89
CA PHE A 74 8.22 21.41 11.04
C PHE A 74 6.91 20.62 10.94
N SER A 75 5.81 21.25 10.54
CA SER A 75 4.52 20.54 10.37
C SER A 75 4.63 19.45 9.31
N LEU A 76 5.29 19.72 8.17
CA LEU A 76 5.48 18.77 7.10
C LEU A 76 6.34 17.57 7.54
N LEU A 77 7.48 17.83 8.16
CA LEU A 77 8.36 16.77 8.68
C LEU A 77 7.67 15.93 9.75
N PHE A 78 6.95 16.57 10.66
CA PHE A 78 6.21 15.89 11.71
C PHE A 78 5.10 15.00 11.14
N ALA A 79 4.37 15.48 10.13
CA ALA A 79 3.34 14.69 9.46
C ALA A 79 3.93 13.46 8.75
N ILE A 80 5.06 13.60 8.05
CA ILE A 80 5.75 12.48 7.39
C ILE A 80 6.23 11.46 8.44
N ILE A 81 6.88 11.93 9.52
CA ILE A 81 7.40 11.04 10.58
C ILE A 81 6.26 10.27 11.24
N ILE A 82 5.21 10.97 11.65
CA ILE A 82 4.05 10.32 12.29
C ILE A 82 3.37 9.35 11.33
N GLY A 83 3.10 9.79 10.09
CA GLY A 83 2.48 8.93 9.08
C GLY A 83 3.27 7.64 8.85
N THR A 84 4.58 7.77 8.66
CA THR A 84 5.48 6.62 8.46
C THR A 84 5.51 5.70 9.69
N LEU A 85 5.61 6.27 10.89
CA LEU A 85 5.65 5.51 12.13
C LEU A 85 4.35 4.71 12.34
N PHE A 86 3.19 5.37 12.21
CA PHE A 86 1.91 4.69 12.35
C PHE A 86 1.71 3.61 11.29
N THR A 87 1.99 3.93 10.03
CA THR A 87 1.77 3.01 8.92
C THR A 87 2.70 1.81 8.98
N ASN A 88 4.02 2.04 9.03
CA ASN A 88 5.00 0.98 8.83
C ASN A 88 5.40 0.27 10.13
N VAL A 89 5.43 0.98 11.27
CA VAL A 89 5.91 0.42 12.54
C VAL A 89 4.76 -0.14 13.38
N ILE A 90 3.58 0.47 13.33
CA ILE A 90 2.45 0.06 14.16
C ILE A 90 1.46 -0.79 13.37
N PHE A 91 0.87 -0.24 12.31
CA PHE A 91 -0.25 -0.90 11.65
C PHE A 91 0.17 -2.09 10.78
N LYS A 92 1.22 -2.00 9.97
CA LYS A 92 1.64 -3.15 9.14
C LYS A 92 1.95 -4.40 9.97
N PRO A 93 2.75 -4.32 11.06
CA PRO A 93 3.00 -5.49 11.93
C PRO A 93 1.77 -5.95 12.71
N MET A 94 0.83 -5.05 13.00
CA MET A 94 -0.39 -5.40 13.73
C MET A 94 -1.39 -6.19 12.86
N PHE A 95 -1.56 -5.77 11.60
CA PHE A 95 -2.51 -6.42 10.70
C PHE A 95 -1.95 -7.65 10.01
N LEU A 96 -0.67 -7.65 9.60
CA LEU A 96 0.02 -8.76 8.91
C LEU A 96 -0.74 -9.25 7.67
N ARG A 97 -1.47 -8.37 7.00
CA ARG A 97 -2.28 -8.73 5.85
C ARG A 97 -1.39 -9.00 4.63
N ILE A 98 -1.47 -10.21 4.08
CA ILE A 98 -0.74 -10.60 2.88
C ILE A 98 -1.32 -9.89 1.65
N ARG A 99 -0.48 -9.63 0.65
CA ARG A 99 -0.93 -8.96 -0.57
C ARG A 99 -1.82 -9.85 -1.43
N PRO A 100 -2.85 -9.29 -2.09
CA PRO A 100 -3.83 -10.07 -2.85
C PRO A 100 -3.20 -10.96 -3.93
N TYR A 101 -2.13 -10.53 -4.57
CA TYR A 101 -1.46 -11.34 -5.59
C TYR A 101 -0.77 -12.60 -5.02
N ASN A 102 -0.57 -12.68 -3.72
CA ASN A 102 -0.09 -13.88 -3.04
C ASN A 102 -1.23 -14.77 -2.55
N THR A 103 -2.37 -14.19 -2.16
CA THR A 103 -3.54 -14.93 -1.65
C THR A 103 -4.48 -15.38 -2.76
N LEU A 104 -4.52 -14.68 -3.89
CA LEU A 104 -5.43 -14.94 -5.01
C LEU A 104 -4.75 -15.61 -6.22
N GLN A 105 -3.60 -16.25 -6.02
CA GLN A 105 -2.87 -16.95 -7.10
C GLN A 105 -3.68 -18.03 -7.80
N ASN A 106 -4.63 -18.64 -7.09
CA ASN A 106 -5.50 -19.69 -7.64
C ASN A 106 -6.70 -19.14 -8.41
N VAL A 107 -6.91 -17.81 -8.41
CA VAL A 107 -7.99 -17.16 -9.15
C VAL A 107 -7.45 -16.75 -10.53
N SER A 108 -7.72 -17.56 -11.56
CA SER A 108 -7.18 -17.37 -12.91
C SER A 108 -7.51 -16.02 -13.51
N GLU A 109 -8.72 -15.51 -13.28
CA GLU A 109 -9.19 -14.22 -13.74
C GLU A 109 -8.40 -13.06 -13.11
N TYR A 110 -8.21 -13.09 -11.79
CA TYR A 110 -7.38 -12.12 -11.08
C TYR A 110 -5.94 -12.12 -11.60
N MET A 111 -5.35 -13.31 -11.79
CA MET A 111 -3.97 -13.43 -12.29
C MET A 111 -3.81 -12.92 -13.72
N THR A 112 -4.85 -13.02 -14.54
CA THR A 112 -4.86 -12.44 -15.89
C THR A 112 -4.76 -10.92 -15.81
N TRP A 113 -5.57 -10.28 -14.99
CA TRP A 113 -5.50 -8.81 -14.79
C TRP A 113 -4.18 -8.37 -14.17
N TYR A 114 -3.69 -9.09 -13.18
CA TYR A 114 -2.42 -8.82 -12.52
C TYR A 114 -1.24 -8.87 -13.49
N ASN A 115 -1.20 -9.88 -14.35
CA ASN A 115 -0.16 -10.01 -15.37
C ASN A 115 -0.26 -8.90 -16.44
N ALA A 116 -1.46 -8.52 -16.84
CA ALA A 116 -1.70 -7.44 -17.81
C ALA A 116 -1.29 -6.07 -17.24
N ALA A 117 -1.47 -5.83 -15.96
CA ALA A 117 -1.07 -4.58 -15.31
C ALA A 117 0.46 -4.43 -15.15
N GLY A 118 1.20 -5.52 -15.34
CA GLY A 118 2.64 -5.60 -15.06
C GLY A 118 2.89 -6.04 -13.62
N ARG A 119 3.61 -7.13 -13.45
CA ARG A 119 3.86 -7.75 -12.15
C ARG A 119 4.52 -6.78 -11.18
N LEU A 120 3.81 -6.47 -10.11
CA LEU A 120 4.33 -5.73 -8.96
C LEU A 120 4.71 -6.76 -7.90
N SER A 121 5.95 -6.74 -7.45
CA SER A 121 6.42 -7.63 -6.39
C SER A 121 6.96 -6.77 -5.26
N GLU A 122 6.27 -6.77 -4.15
CA GLU A 122 6.71 -6.12 -2.92
C GLU A 122 6.71 -7.13 -1.78
N SER A 123 7.71 -7.03 -0.93
CA SER A 123 7.94 -7.98 0.17
C SER A 123 7.17 -7.65 1.44
N ASP A 124 6.57 -6.47 1.51
CA ASP A 124 5.88 -6.01 2.70
C ASP A 124 4.37 -6.31 2.71
N TYR A 125 3.74 -6.10 3.86
CA TYR A 125 2.31 -6.33 4.04
C TYR A 125 1.46 -5.32 3.26
N SER A 126 0.23 -5.75 2.86
CA SER A 126 -0.66 -4.95 2.01
C SER A 126 -1.40 -3.84 2.73
N PHE A 127 -1.57 -3.93 4.05
CA PHE A 127 -2.39 -2.98 4.80
C PHE A 127 -1.66 -2.42 6.02
N PRO A 128 -1.73 -1.11 6.25
CA PRO A 128 -2.22 -0.10 5.31
C PRO A 128 -1.26 0.10 4.13
N SER A 129 -1.83 0.48 2.97
CA SER A 129 -1.03 0.75 1.76
C SER A 129 -0.40 2.13 1.83
N GLY A 130 0.85 2.26 1.36
CA GLY A 130 1.51 3.54 1.16
C GLY A 130 1.30 4.14 -0.23
N HIS A 131 0.74 3.33 -1.14
CA HIS A 131 0.45 3.71 -2.53
C HIS A 131 -1.01 4.09 -2.70
#